data_58d77e448c6036b44062669f1fbd25bc
#
_entry.id   58d77e448c6036b44062669f1fbd25bc
#
_cell.length_a   1.000
_cell.length_b   1.000
_cell.length_c   1.000
_cell.angle_alpha   90.00
_cell.angle_beta   90.00
_cell.angle_gamma   90.00
#
_symmetry.space_group_name_H-M   'P 1'
#
loop_
_entity.id
_entity.type
_entity.pdbx_description
1 polymer ?
#
loop_
_entity_poly.entity_id
_entity_poly.type
_entity_poly.pdbx_seq_one_letter_code
_entity_poly.pdbx_strand_id
1 'polypeptide(L)'
;MQALQTVNKISFKNILFLTDFSEASKTALAYATGMARHYNAQLYAGHSCDPVILTETAGTNILQEVEDNSRAKLEKLAKETGPKTVSLFARCSVVSAVLAWINEHGIDLIIMGTHGRHGLQHLLLGSTAEAIVRIATCPVLTVGPHVTTRPYHDFSVESILFPTDLGEHAEFGAQYALSIAQESCASLTFMHVVTQSEAFQSDQRALVETTYQKLVKITPPDAKEWCKPDFVVEVGDPVKELLGFAETERPDLIVLGLPAGKKFNGAFHSSVTYKIIAGAPCPVLTVRDVTNDN
;
A
#
# COMPACT_ATOMS: atom_id res chain seq x y z
N MET A 1 21.33 8.29 9.63
CA MET A 1 19.99 8.00 10.17
C MET A 1 20.00 8.27 11.65
N GLN A 2 19.10 9.14 12.12
CA GLN A 2 18.88 9.39 13.55
C GLN A 2 17.77 8.47 14.04
N ALA A 3 17.78 8.08 15.32
CA ALA A 3 16.69 7.35 15.92
C ALA A 3 15.42 8.22 15.91
N LEU A 4 14.28 7.65 15.57
CA LEU A 4 12.99 8.30 15.71
C LEU A 4 12.79 8.66 17.19
N GLN A 5 12.66 9.95 17.50
CA GLN A 5 12.51 10.40 18.89
C GLN A 5 11.11 10.22 19.42
N THR A 6 10.10 10.25 18.54
CA THR A 6 8.69 10.07 18.88
C THR A 6 7.94 9.47 17.69
N VAL A 7 6.99 8.59 17.96
CA VAL A 7 6.07 8.07 16.95
C VAL A 7 4.84 8.96 16.89
N ASN A 8 4.65 9.65 15.78
CA ASN A 8 3.44 10.43 15.56
C ASN A 8 2.27 9.47 15.31
N LYS A 9 1.18 9.63 16.07
CA LYS A 9 -0.03 8.84 15.83
C LYS A 9 -0.59 9.15 14.44
N ILE A 10 -0.62 8.13 13.60
CA ILE A 10 -1.23 8.20 12.27
C ILE A 10 -2.72 7.87 12.41
N SER A 11 -3.55 8.67 11.75
CA SER A 11 -4.99 8.46 11.71
C SER A 11 -5.50 8.86 10.34
N PHE A 12 -6.33 8.02 9.75
CA PHE A 12 -6.95 8.28 8.46
C PHE A 12 -8.37 8.84 8.66
N LYS A 13 -8.68 9.95 7.98
CA LYS A 13 -9.98 10.64 8.08
C LYS A 13 -10.83 10.48 6.83
N ASN A 14 -10.19 10.43 5.66
CA ASN A 14 -10.83 10.39 4.37
C ASN A 14 -10.22 9.27 3.52
N ILE A 15 -10.89 8.13 3.47
CA ILE A 15 -10.40 6.94 2.77
C ILE A 15 -11.08 6.84 1.41
N LEU A 16 -10.28 6.76 0.34
CA LEU A 16 -10.75 6.51 -1.02
C LEU A 16 -10.59 5.02 -1.36
N PHE A 17 -11.70 4.33 -1.53
CA PHE A 17 -11.74 3.00 -2.11
C PHE A 17 -11.93 3.08 -3.62
N LEU A 18 -10.97 2.59 -4.40
CA LEU A 18 -11.06 2.52 -5.86
C LEU A 18 -11.60 1.18 -6.31
N THR A 19 -12.62 1.20 -7.15
CA THR A 19 -13.25 -0.02 -7.69
C THR A 19 -13.42 0.02 -9.20
N ASP A 20 -13.17 -1.12 -9.82
CA ASP A 20 -13.55 -1.44 -11.19
C ASP A 20 -14.67 -2.50 -11.22
N PHE A 21 -15.25 -2.81 -10.05
CA PHE A 21 -16.25 -3.84 -9.82
C PHE A 21 -15.77 -5.28 -10.07
N SER A 22 -14.47 -5.53 -10.13
CA SER A 22 -13.88 -6.87 -10.22
C SER A 22 -13.91 -7.60 -8.86
N GLU A 23 -13.66 -8.92 -8.87
CA GLU A 23 -13.53 -9.69 -7.62
C GLU A 23 -12.34 -9.20 -6.77
N ALA A 24 -11.24 -8.78 -7.40
CA ALA A 24 -10.10 -8.19 -6.69
C ALA A 24 -10.49 -6.91 -5.94
N SER A 25 -11.33 -6.06 -6.54
CA SER A 25 -11.82 -4.86 -5.86
C SER A 25 -12.78 -5.19 -4.72
N LYS A 26 -13.54 -6.30 -4.76
CA LYS A 26 -14.37 -6.73 -3.63
C LYS A 26 -13.56 -7.14 -2.42
N THR A 27 -12.42 -7.81 -2.61
CA THR A 27 -11.50 -8.11 -1.52
C THR A 27 -10.97 -6.83 -0.88
N ALA A 28 -10.57 -5.86 -1.69
CA ALA A 28 -10.10 -4.56 -1.20
C ALA A 28 -11.20 -3.75 -0.46
N LEU A 29 -12.48 -3.91 -0.83
CA LEU A 29 -13.61 -3.28 -0.14
C LEU A 29 -13.71 -3.71 1.32
N ALA A 30 -13.43 -4.98 1.64
CA ALA A 30 -13.46 -5.45 3.01
C ALA A 30 -12.44 -4.71 3.89
N TYR A 31 -11.23 -4.47 3.36
CA TYR A 31 -10.20 -3.66 4.03
C TYR A 31 -10.61 -2.19 4.15
N ALA A 32 -11.18 -1.61 3.09
CA ALA A 32 -11.63 -0.22 3.10
C ALA A 32 -12.71 0.03 4.16
N THR A 33 -13.67 -0.89 4.27
CA THR A 33 -14.73 -0.81 5.28
C THR A 33 -14.22 -1.03 6.70
N GLY A 34 -13.32 -2.01 6.89
CA GLY A 34 -12.69 -2.28 8.18
C GLY A 34 -11.89 -1.08 8.68
N MET A 35 -11.03 -0.52 7.84
CA MET A 35 -10.23 0.68 8.17
C MET A 35 -11.10 1.92 8.40
N ALA A 36 -12.14 2.14 7.59
CA ALA A 36 -13.04 3.26 7.77
C ALA A 36 -13.78 3.20 9.12
N ARG A 37 -14.18 2.01 9.57
CA ARG A 37 -14.78 1.81 10.90
C ARG A 37 -13.76 2.03 12.02
N HIS A 38 -12.57 1.43 11.90
CA HIS A 38 -11.51 1.52 12.89
C HIS A 38 -11.09 2.97 13.16
N TYR A 39 -10.86 3.74 12.10
CA TYR A 39 -10.45 5.15 12.20
C TYR A 39 -11.64 6.12 12.31
N ASN A 40 -12.89 5.64 12.29
CA ASN A 40 -14.10 6.47 12.17
C ASN A 40 -14.01 7.44 10.98
N ALA A 41 -13.43 6.99 9.87
CA ALA A 41 -13.15 7.77 8.68
C ALA A 41 -14.38 7.89 7.78
N GLN A 42 -14.41 8.96 6.99
CA GLN A 42 -15.30 9.09 5.83
C GLN A 42 -14.80 8.14 4.73
N LEU A 43 -15.68 7.28 4.21
CA LEU A 43 -15.35 6.41 3.09
C LEU A 43 -15.90 7.00 1.79
N TYR A 44 -15.04 7.07 0.78
CA TYR A 44 -15.39 7.44 -0.58
C TYR A 44 -15.20 6.21 -1.48
N ALA A 45 -16.25 5.83 -2.21
CA ALA A 45 -16.18 4.79 -3.22
C ALA A 45 -16.01 5.44 -4.59
N GLY A 46 -14.85 5.27 -5.22
CA GLY A 46 -14.46 5.92 -6.46
C GLY A 46 -14.46 4.98 -7.67
N HIS A 47 -15.08 5.40 -8.77
CA HIS A 47 -14.99 4.74 -10.07
C HIS A 47 -14.82 5.76 -11.18
N SER A 48 -13.95 5.47 -12.14
CA SER A 48 -13.70 6.32 -13.30
C SER A 48 -13.94 5.55 -14.59
N CYS A 49 -14.69 6.16 -15.49
CA CYS A 49 -14.87 5.72 -16.88
C CYS A 49 -14.09 6.65 -17.80
N ASP A 50 -13.06 6.14 -18.48
CA ASP A 50 -12.33 6.92 -19.46
C ASP A 50 -13.07 6.87 -20.82
N PRO A 51 -13.60 7.99 -21.31
CA PRO A 51 -14.35 8.03 -22.56
C PRO A 51 -13.51 7.62 -23.77
N VAL A 52 -12.19 7.90 -23.75
CA VAL A 52 -11.28 7.55 -24.85
C VAL A 52 -11.17 6.04 -24.97
N ILE A 53 -10.89 5.36 -23.85
CA ILE A 53 -10.77 3.90 -23.83
C ILE A 53 -12.12 3.24 -24.19
N LEU A 54 -13.23 3.76 -23.70
CA LEU A 54 -14.54 3.21 -23.98
C LEU A 54 -14.95 3.36 -25.44
N THR A 55 -14.66 4.50 -26.08
CA THR A 55 -14.97 4.70 -27.51
C THR A 55 -14.13 3.82 -28.42
N GLU A 56 -12.88 3.57 -28.08
CA GLU A 56 -12.00 2.65 -28.83
C GLU A 56 -12.47 1.19 -28.71
N THR A 57 -13.00 0.79 -27.57
CA THR A 57 -13.36 -0.62 -27.28
C THR A 57 -14.81 -0.97 -27.59
N ALA A 58 -15.77 -0.05 -27.35
CA ALA A 58 -17.19 -0.34 -27.42
C ALA A 58 -17.98 0.54 -28.43
N GLY A 59 -17.35 1.60 -28.96
CA GLY A 59 -17.99 2.57 -29.83
C GLY A 59 -18.86 3.60 -29.10
N THR A 60 -19.17 4.70 -29.78
CA THR A 60 -19.85 5.87 -29.16
C THR A 60 -21.28 5.63 -28.68
N ASN A 61 -21.99 4.69 -29.29
CA ASN A 61 -23.40 4.43 -28.98
C ASN A 61 -23.61 3.68 -27.66
N ILE A 62 -22.56 3.03 -27.11
CA ILE A 62 -22.62 2.23 -25.88
C ILE A 62 -22.08 3.03 -24.69
N LEU A 63 -21.39 4.14 -24.94
CA LEU A 63 -20.73 4.93 -23.91
C LEU A 63 -21.69 5.36 -22.79
N GLN A 64 -22.84 5.93 -23.15
CA GLN A 64 -23.80 6.42 -22.17
C GLN A 64 -24.37 5.30 -21.31
N GLU A 65 -24.70 4.17 -21.92
CA GLU A 65 -25.23 2.98 -21.20
C GLU A 65 -24.21 2.42 -20.21
N VAL A 66 -22.92 2.34 -20.60
CA VAL A 66 -21.83 1.87 -19.75
C VAL A 66 -21.64 2.82 -18.56
N GLU A 67 -21.68 4.13 -18.80
CA GLU A 67 -21.56 5.13 -17.74
C GLU A 67 -22.72 5.07 -16.75
N ASP A 68 -23.96 5.03 -17.23
CA ASP A 68 -25.17 4.96 -16.40
C ASP A 68 -25.19 3.68 -15.56
N ASN A 69 -24.81 2.54 -16.14
CA ASN A 69 -24.70 1.28 -15.44
C ASN A 69 -23.58 1.32 -14.36
N SER A 70 -22.43 1.91 -14.69
CA SER A 70 -21.31 2.04 -13.75
C SER A 70 -21.68 2.95 -12.58
N ARG A 71 -22.36 4.07 -12.85
CA ARG A 71 -22.86 4.99 -11.83
C ARG A 71 -23.86 4.30 -10.90
N ALA A 72 -24.84 3.58 -11.47
CA ALA A 72 -25.83 2.85 -10.70
C ALA A 72 -25.19 1.76 -9.80
N LYS A 73 -24.20 1.03 -10.31
CA LYS A 73 -23.42 0.06 -9.53
C LYS A 73 -22.68 0.71 -8.39
N LEU A 74 -22.04 1.86 -8.63
CA LEU A 74 -21.28 2.58 -7.61
C LEU A 74 -22.18 3.11 -6.49
N GLU A 75 -23.34 3.69 -6.85
CA GLU A 75 -24.33 4.15 -5.88
C GLU A 75 -24.91 2.98 -5.03
N LYS A 76 -25.17 1.85 -5.67
CA LYS A 76 -25.60 0.64 -4.97
C LYS A 76 -24.54 0.18 -3.97
N LEU A 77 -23.29 0.09 -4.42
CA LEU A 77 -22.15 -0.29 -3.58
C LEU A 77 -22.02 0.65 -2.38
N ALA A 78 -22.09 1.97 -2.60
CA ALA A 78 -22.00 2.96 -1.52
C ALA A 78 -23.13 2.78 -0.48
N LYS A 79 -24.36 2.53 -0.94
CA LYS A 79 -25.50 2.27 -0.05
C LYS A 79 -25.34 0.98 0.77
N GLU A 80 -24.88 -0.09 0.14
CA GLU A 80 -24.63 -1.39 0.78
C GLU A 80 -23.46 -1.32 1.79
N THR A 81 -22.46 -0.50 1.52
CA THR A 81 -21.29 -0.33 2.40
C THR A 81 -21.62 0.43 3.68
N GLY A 82 -22.59 1.36 3.62
CA GLY A 82 -23.09 2.06 4.80
C GLY A 82 -23.37 3.55 4.59
N PRO A 83 -24.06 4.19 5.53
CA PRO A 83 -24.57 5.56 5.38
C PRO A 83 -23.47 6.64 5.31
N LYS A 84 -22.26 6.32 5.76
CA LYS A 84 -21.08 7.21 5.65
C LYS A 84 -20.29 7.03 4.36
N THR A 85 -20.78 6.24 3.40
CA THR A 85 -20.06 6.04 2.14
C THR A 85 -20.59 6.98 1.06
N VAL A 86 -19.69 7.75 0.47
CA VAL A 86 -19.97 8.69 -0.63
C VAL A 86 -19.48 8.10 -1.94
N SER A 87 -20.31 8.09 -2.98
CA SER A 87 -19.93 7.67 -4.33
C SER A 87 -19.26 8.81 -5.10
N LEU A 88 -18.09 8.54 -5.68
CA LEU A 88 -17.36 9.45 -6.56
C LEU A 88 -17.24 8.85 -7.95
N PHE A 89 -17.85 9.50 -8.94
CA PHE A 89 -17.80 9.05 -10.34
C PHE A 89 -17.14 10.12 -11.22
N ALA A 90 -16.20 9.71 -12.08
CA ALA A 90 -15.52 10.60 -13.00
C ALA A 90 -15.58 10.10 -14.46
N ARG A 91 -15.58 11.04 -15.41
CA ARG A 91 -15.48 10.80 -16.87
C ARG A 91 -14.12 11.24 -17.38
N CYS A 92 -13.07 10.60 -16.87
CA CYS A 92 -11.70 10.86 -17.28
C CYS A 92 -10.83 9.68 -16.94
N SER A 93 -9.52 9.75 -17.19
CA SER A 93 -8.58 8.73 -16.75
C SER A 93 -8.62 8.56 -15.22
N VAL A 94 -8.43 7.35 -14.75
CA VAL A 94 -8.42 7.06 -13.29
C VAL A 94 -7.37 7.88 -12.55
N VAL A 95 -6.22 8.13 -13.17
CA VAL A 95 -5.14 8.97 -12.60
C VAL A 95 -5.62 10.40 -12.37
N SER A 96 -6.25 11.00 -13.37
CA SER A 96 -6.80 12.37 -13.27
C SER A 96 -7.90 12.45 -12.21
N ALA A 97 -8.79 11.46 -12.18
CA ALA A 97 -9.86 11.39 -11.19
C ALA A 97 -9.32 11.31 -9.76
N VAL A 98 -8.35 10.42 -9.51
CA VAL A 98 -7.76 10.23 -8.17
C VAL A 98 -7.05 11.49 -7.70
N LEU A 99 -6.26 12.15 -8.54
CA LEU A 99 -5.60 13.41 -8.18
C LEU A 99 -6.60 14.52 -7.83
N ALA A 100 -7.70 14.62 -8.60
CA ALA A 100 -8.78 15.55 -8.29
C ALA A 100 -9.43 15.23 -6.93
N TRP A 101 -9.80 13.97 -6.70
CA TRP A 101 -10.45 13.55 -5.45
C TRP A 101 -9.56 13.71 -4.22
N ILE A 102 -8.22 13.45 -4.35
CA ILE A 102 -7.27 13.72 -3.25
C ILE A 102 -7.37 15.19 -2.83
N ASN A 103 -7.35 16.12 -3.80
CA ASN A 103 -7.38 17.55 -3.50
C ASN A 103 -8.77 18.04 -3.04
N GLU A 104 -9.86 17.59 -3.68
CA GLU A 104 -11.22 18.05 -3.40
C GLU A 104 -11.76 17.54 -2.07
N HIS A 105 -11.42 16.30 -1.70
CA HIS A 105 -11.95 15.63 -0.51
C HIS A 105 -10.92 15.44 0.59
N GLY A 106 -9.67 15.87 0.39
CA GLY A 106 -8.59 15.71 1.36
C GLY A 106 -8.32 14.23 1.66
N ILE A 107 -8.31 13.38 0.61
CA ILE A 107 -8.07 11.95 0.76
C ILE A 107 -6.68 11.72 1.37
N ASP A 108 -6.63 10.99 2.46
CA ASP A 108 -5.42 10.68 3.21
C ASP A 108 -5.02 9.19 3.19
N LEU A 109 -5.87 8.32 2.60
CA LEU A 109 -5.56 6.93 2.29
C LEU A 109 -6.32 6.48 1.05
N ILE A 110 -5.63 5.81 0.11
CA ILE A 110 -6.25 5.11 -1.01
C ILE A 110 -6.21 3.61 -0.73
N ILE A 111 -7.31 2.89 -1.02
CA ILE A 111 -7.38 1.43 -0.93
C ILE A 111 -7.88 0.88 -2.25
N MET A 112 -7.15 -0.10 -2.81
CA MET A 112 -7.48 -0.67 -4.11
C MET A 112 -6.96 -2.10 -4.28
N GLY A 113 -7.56 -2.84 -5.22
CA GLY A 113 -7.03 -4.11 -5.70
C GLY A 113 -5.81 -3.90 -6.61
N THR A 114 -4.90 -4.86 -6.65
CA THR A 114 -3.71 -4.82 -7.53
C THR A 114 -4.00 -5.24 -8.95
N HIS A 115 -5.09 -5.98 -9.22
CA HIS A 115 -5.48 -6.49 -10.53
C HIS A 115 -6.93 -6.09 -10.83
N GLY A 116 -7.20 -5.73 -12.08
CA GLY A 116 -8.53 -5.43 -12.58
C GLY A 116 -9.13 -6.60 -13.38
N ARG A 117 -10.15 -6.29 -14.21
CA ARG A 117 -10.93 -7.24 -15.02
C ARG A 117 -10.11 -8.11 -15.98
N HIS A 118 -8.90 -7.70 -16.31
CA HIS A 118 -8.04 -8.38 -17.30
C HIS A 118 -6.85 -9.12 -16.68
N GLY A 119 -6.96 -9.53 -15.39
CA GLY A 119 -5.90 -10.17 -14.61
C GLY A 119 -5.14 -11.25 -15.36
N LEU A 120 -4.07 -10.85 -16.05
CA LEU A 120 -3.14 -11.74 -16.72
C LEU A 120 -1.87 -11.86 -15.88
N GLN A 121 -1.61 -13.10 -15.44
CA GLN A 121 -0.37 -13.57 -14.78
C GLN A 121 -0.09 -13.05 -13.36
N HIS A 122 0.05 -13.98 -12.44
CA HIS A 122 0.16 -13.87 -10.98
C HIS A 122 1.33 -13.05 -10.40
N LEU A 123 2.13 -12.37 -11.23
CA LEU A 123 3.34 -11.65 -10.80
C LEU A 123 3.47 -10.22 -11.35
N LEU A 124 2.44 -9.69 -12.02
CA LEU A 124 2.49 -8.33 -12.56
C LEU A 124 1.46 -7.43 -11.90
N LEU A 125 1.91 -6.31 -11.39
CA LEU A 125 1.02 -5.26 -10.90
C LEU A 125 0.21 -4.67 -12.06
N GLY A 126 -1.10 -4.50 -11.88
CA GLY A 126 -1.95 -3.88 -12.89
C GLY A 126 -1.53 -2.43 -13.19
N SER A 127 -1.64 -2.01 -14.46
CA SER A 127 -1.21 -0.67 -14.90
C SER A 127 -1.83 0.49 -14.11
N THR A 128 -3.09 0.34 -13.72
CA THR A 128 -3.79 1.31 -12.86
C THR A 128 -3.17 1.36 -11.46
N ALA A 129 -2.92 0.20 -10.84
CA ALA A 129 -2.34 0.14 -9.52
C ALA A 129 -0.92 0.71 -9.52
N GLU A 130 -0.11 0.35 -10.52
CA GLU A 130 1.21 0.93 -10.71
C GLU A 130 1.16 2.46 -10.86
N ALA A 131 0.26 2.97 -11.71
CA ALA A 131 0.12 4.40 -11.92
C ALA A 131 -0.27 5.13 -10.62
N ILE A 132 -1.24 4.60 -9.86
CA ILE A 132 -1.68 5.22 -8.60
C ILE A 132 -0.58 5.16 -7.54
N VAL A 133 0.08 4.02 -7.32
CA VAL A 133 1.22 3.92 -6.39
C VAL A 133 2.33 4.90 -6.74
N ARG A 134 2.55 5.15 -8.04
CA ARG A 134 3.58 6.08 -8.50
C ARG A 134 3.26 7.55 -8.26
N ILE A 135 1.97 7.95 -8.37
CA ILE A 135 1.58 9.37 -8.38
C ILE A 135 0.92 9.85 -7.09
N ALA A 136 0.38 8.93 -6.27
CA ALA A 136 -0.36 9.31 -5.07
C ALA A 136 0.52 10.09 -4.09
N THR A 137 -0.04 11.19 -3.57
CA THR A 137 0.57 12.02 -2.54
C THR A 137 0.18 11.61 -1.12
N CYS A 138 -0.68 10.61 -0.99
CA CYS A 138 -1.08 9.98 0.27
C CYS A 138 -0.74 8.48 0.24
N PRO A 139 -0.74 7.78 1.37
CA PRO A 139 -0.59 6.34 1.47
C PRO A 139 -1.54 5.57 0.55
N VAL A 140 -1.05 4.45 0.00
CA VAL A 140 -1.86 3.55 -0.83
C VAL A 140 -1.78 2.13 -0.26
N LEU A 141 -2.93 1.59 0.17
CA LEU A 141 -3.07 0.19 0.54
C LEU A 141 -3.51 -0.62 -0.68
N THR A 142 -2.66 -1.52 -1.11
CA THR A 142 -2.94 -2.43 -2.23
C THR A 142 -3.27 -3.83 -1.70
N VAL A 143 -4.30 -4.45 -2.28
CA VAL A 143 -4.75 -5.80 -1.93
C VAL A 143 -4.56 -6.72 -3.12
N GLY A 144 -3.62 -7.66 -3.00
CA GLY A 144 -3.24 -8.60 -4.06
C GLY A 144 -4.15 -9.82 -4.17
N PRO A 145 -3.99 -10.64 -5.22
CA PRO A 145 -4.78 -11.84 -5.43
C PRO A 145 -4.43 -12.97 -4.46
N HIS A 146 -3.26 -12.92 -3.83
CA HIS A 146 -2.81 -13.92 -2.85
C HIS A 146 -3.30 -13.61 -1.43
N VAL A 147 -3.92 -12.45 -1.24
CA VAL A 147 -4.48 -12.05 0.05
C VAL A 147 -5.71 -12.88 0.33
N THR A 148 -5.61 -13.76 1.32
CA THR A 148 -6.77 -14.50 1.82
C THR A 148 -7.60 -13.56 2.69
N THR A 149 -8.85 -13.31 2.29
CA THR A 149 -9.80 -12.55 3.09
C THR A 149 -10.01 -13.24 4.43
N ARG A 150 -9.43 -12.70 5.49
CA ARG A 150 -10.05 -12.85 6.80
C ARG A 150 -11.25 -11.90 6.79
N PRO A 151 -12.45 -12.31 7.28
CA PRO A 151 -13.56 -11.38 7.39
C PRO A 151 -13.17 -10.34 8.46
N TYR A 152 -12.59 -9.22 8.02
CA TYR A 152 -12.27 -8.09 8.89
C TYR A 152 -13.57 -7.36 9.24
N HIS A 153 -14.26 -7.85 10.27
CA HIS A 153 -15.29 -7.05 10.92
C HIS A 153 -14.66 -5.89 11.70
N ASP A 154 -13.42 -6.07 12.17
CA ASP A 154 -12.59 -5.04 12.80
C ASP A 154 -11.19 -5.13 12.21
N PHE A 155 -10.60 -4.00 11.80
CA PHE A 155 -9.22 -3.92 11.31
C PHE A 155 -8.28 -4.28 12.47
N SER A 156 -7.89 -5.53 12.52
CA SER A 156 -6.97 -6.08 13.52
C SER A 156 -5.70 -6.49 12.81
N VAL A 157 -4.61 -5.83 13.12
CA VAL A 157 -3.25 -6.14 12.65
C VAL A 157 -2.49 -6.67 13.86
N GLU A 158 -2.05 -7.94 13.82
CA GLU A 158 -1.29 -8.58 14.89
C GLU A 158 0.21 -8.63 14.57
N SER A 159 0.56 -8.62 13.27
CA SER A 159 1.95 -8.69 12.82
C SER A 159 2.18 -7.80 11.58
N ILE A 160 3.27 -7.05 11.62
CA ILE A 160 3.67 -6.13 10.56
C ILE A 160 5.08 -6.47 10.10
N LEU A 161 5.28 -6.54 8.78
CA LEU A 161 6.60 -6.59 8.17
C LEU A 161 6.93 -5.21 7.58
N PHE A 162 8.06 -4.65 7.99
CA PHE A 162 8.62 -3.41 7.45
C PHE A 162 9.95 -3.69 6.75
N PRO A 163 9.93 -4.02 5.46
CA PRO A 163 11.14 -4.09 4.66
C PRO A 163 11.71 -2.71 4.42
N THR A 164 13.01 -2.55 4.53
CA THR A 164 13.69 -1.27 4.30
C THR A 164 15.02 -1.47 3.59
N ASP A 165 15.34 -0.56 2.68
CA ASP A 165 16.67 -0.46 2.05
C ASP A 165 17.66 0.38 2.88
N LEU A 166 17.23 0.84 4.07
CA LEU A 166 17.99 1.74 4.94
C LEU A 166 18.32 3.08 4.29
N GLY A 167 17.61 3.44 3.25
CA GLY A 167 17.74 4.72 2.54
C GLY A 167 17.12 5.92 3.29
N GLU A 168 17.11 7.07 2.63
CA GLU A 168 16.57 8.33 3.18
C GLU A 168 15.09 8.25 3.56
N HIS A 169 14.34 7.31 2.97
CA HIS A 169 12.88 7.16 3.16
C HIS A 169 12.52 6.16 4.27
N ALA A 170 13.53 5.45 4.81
CA ALA A 170 13.31 4.42 5.83
C ALA A 170 12.63 4.99 7.08
N GLU A 171 13.02 6.20 7.50
CA GLU A 171 12.44 6.84 8.70
C GLU A 171 10.96 7.16 8.52
N PHE A 172 10.56 7.64 7.33
CA PHE A 172 9.17 7.95 7.05
C PHE A 172 8.30 6.68 7.01
N GLY A 173 8.76 5.63 6.31
CA GLY A 173 8.08 4.33 6.30
C GLY A 173 7.99 3.71 7.69
N ALA A 174 9.06 3.78 8.47
CA ALA A 174 9.11 3.28 9.83
C ALA A 174 8.09 3.98 10.76
N GLN A 175 7.85 5.30 10.60
CA GLN A 175 6.83 6.01 11.38
C GLN A 175 5.43 5.41 11.18
N TYR A 176 5.05 5.05 9.94
CA TYR A 176 3.77 4.40 9.67
C TYR A 176 3.71 3.00 10.29
N ALA A 177 4.75 2.19 10.07
CA ALA A 177 4.80 0.83 10.63
C ALA A 177 4.72 0.85 12.17
N LEU A 178 5.50 1.73 12.81
CA LEU A 178 5.52 1.89 14.27
C LEU A 178 4.19 2.44 14.80
N SER A 179 3.57 3.43 14.14
CA SER A 179 2.29 3.99 14.57
C SER A 179 1.17 2.94 14.52
N ILE A 180 1.10 2.16 13.44
CA ILE A 180 0.11 1.09 13.31
C ILE A 180 0.39 -0.02 14.34
N ALA A 181 1.65 -0.39 14.54
CA ALA A 181 2.02 -1.38 15.54
C ALA A 181 1.64 -0.95 16.96
N GLN A 182 1.88 0.32 17.30
CA GLN A 182 1.51 0.89 18.60
C GLN A 182 -0.02 0.90 18.81
N GLU A 183 -0.78 1.31 17.80
CA GLU A 183 -2.24 1.36 17.89
C GLU A 183 -2.88 -0.02 18.02
N SER A 184 -2.33 -1.02 17.31
CA SER A 184 -2.86 -2.38 17.27
C SER A 184 -2.21 -3.33 18.28
N CYS A 185 -1.20 -2.89 19.03
CA CYS A 185 -0.33 -3.75 19.86
C CYS A 185 0.28 -4.91 19.03
N ALA A 186 0.58 -4.64 17.76
CA ALA A 186 1.12 -5.62 16.82
C ALA A 186 2.62 -5.85 17.02
N SER A 187 3.09 -7.07 16.72
CA SER A 187 4.52 -7.31 16.52
C SER A 187 5.00 -6.61 15.23
N LEU A 188 6.23 -6.12 15.23
CA LEU A 188 6.80 -5.41 14.09
C LEU A 188 8.19 -5.97 13.75
N THR A 189 8.33 -6.57 12.58
CA THR A 189 9.60 -7.05 12.06
C THR A 189 10.19 -6.04 11.09
N PHE A 190 11.36 -5.51 11.42
CA PHE A 190 12.20 -4.74 10.51
C PHE A 190 13.08 -5.68 9.72
N MET A 191 13.02 -5.65 8.39
CA MET A 191 13.79 -6.54 7.55
C MET A 191 14.62 -5.78 6.53
N HIS A 192 15.89 -6.17 6.39
CA HIS A 192 16.78 -5.71 5.32
C HIS A 192 17.38 -6.91 4.60
N VAL A 193 17.46 -6.82 3.27
CA VAL A 193 18.14 -7.83 2.46
C VAL A 193 19.41 -7.23 1.87
N VAL A 194 20.53 -7.73 2.32
CA VAL A 194 21.86 -7.46 1.73
C VAL A 194 21.94 -8.20 0.41
N THR A 195 22.18 -7.49 -0.68
CA THR A 195 22.33 -8.13 -1.99
C THR A 195 23.60 -8.98 -2.06
N GLN A 196 23.59 -10.02 -2.90
CA GLN A 196 24.78 -10.87 -3.08
C GLN A 196 26.00 -10.06 -3.58
N SER A 197 25.80 -8.99 -4.34
CA SER A 197 26.88 -8.12 -4.80
C SER A 197 27.52 -7.33 -3.65
N GLU A 198 26.76 -6.87 -2.69
CA GLU A 198 27.25 -6.18 -1.49
C GLU A 198 28.00 -7.16 -0.57
N ALA A 199 27.43 -8.36 -0.36
CA ALA A 199 28.03 -9.41 0.45
C ALA A 199 29.37 -9.93 -0.13
N PHE A 200 29.50 -9.95 -1.46
CA PHE A 200 30.72 -10.37 -2.12
C PHE A 200 31.86 -9.34 -2.00
N GLN A 201 31.53 -8.07 -1.89
CA GLN A 201 32.50 -6.96 -1.80
C GLN A 201 33.02 -6.67 -0.38
N SER A 202 32.47 -7.37 0.64
CA SER A 202 32.71 -7.06 2.05
C SER A 202 32.86 -8.32 2.89
N ASP A 203 33.35 -8.20 4.11
CA ASP A 203 33.19 -9.26 5.11
C ASP A 203 31.69 -9.38 5.43
N GLN A 204 31.07 -10.46 4.94
CA GLN A 204 29.65 -10.72 5.06
C GLN A 204 29.16 -10.66 6.51
N ARG A 205 29.93 -11.19 7.48
CA ARG A 205 29.54 -11.19 8.89
C ARG A 205 29.52 -9.77 9.45
N ALA A 206 30.57 -9.00 9.17
CA ALA A 206 30.66 -7.62 9.61
C ALA A 206 29.58 -6.75 8.95
N LEU A 207 29.23 -7.00 7.68
CA LEU A 207 28.18 -6.30 6.97
C LEU A 207 26.80 -6.61 7.56
N VAL A 208 26.47 -7.88 7.81
CA VAL A 208 25.20 -8.30 8.45
C VAL A 208 25.08 -7.67 9.84
N GLU A 209 26.11 -7.75 10.68
CA GLU A 209 26.10 -7.14 12.02
C GLU A 209 25.90 -5.61 11.96
N THR A 210 26.64 -4.94 11.08
CA THR A 210 26.50 -3.48 10.91
C THR A 210 25.09 -3.10 10.44
N THR A 211 24.51 -3.90 9.56
CA THR A 211 23.15 -3.69 9.03
C THR A 211 22.12 -3.92 10.12
N TYR A 212 22.25 -4.97 10.91
CA TYR A 212 21.41 -5.23 12.08
C TYR A 212 21.40 -4.03 13.04
N GLN A 213 22.58 -3.51 13.38
CA GLN A 213 22.70 -2.35 14.26
C GLN A 213 22.05 -1.08 13.66
N LYS A 214 22.03 -0.94 12.33
CA LYS A 214 21.31 0.17 11.67
C LYS A 214 19.79 0.00 11.81
N LEU A 215 19.25 -1.24 11.66
CA LEU A 215 17.83 -1.52 11.87
C LEU A 215 17.42 -1.20 13.31
N VAL A 216 18.20 -1.64 14.29
CA VAL A 216 17.93 -1.32 15.71
C VAL A 216 17.90 0.19 15.97
N LYS A 217 18.75 0.97 15.30
CA LYS A 217 18.84 2.44 15.49
C LYS A 217 17.65 3.21 14.92
N ILE A 218 16.90 2.67 13.96
CA ILE A 218 15.69 3.31 13.43
C ILE A 218 14.56 3.28 14.47
N THR A 219 14.57 2.25 15.31
CA THR A 219 13.51 1.99 16.28
C THR A 219 13.65 2.91 17.50
N PRO A 220 12.58 3.59 17.93
CA PRO A 220 12.60 4.38 19.15
C PRO A 220 12.94 3.52 20.37
N PRO A 221 13.67 4.04 21.37
CA PRO A 221 14.05 3.26 22.56
C PRO A 221 12.87 2.66 23.33
N ASP A 222 11.73 3.38 23.34
CA ASP A 222 10.49 3.00 24.02
C ASP A 222 9.60 2.05 23.21
N ALA A 223 9.94 1.76 21.96
CA ALA A 223 9.15 0.84 21.12
C ALA A 223 8.94 -0.53 21.76
N LYS A 224 9.91 -1.00 22.54
CA LYS A 224 9.83 -2.30 23.25
C LYS A 224 8.73 -2.34 24.32
N GLU A 225 8.23 -1.19 24.77
CA GLU A 225 7.18 -1.10 25.80
C GLU A 225 5.80 -1.38 25.23
N TRP A 226 5.60 -1.13 23.90
CA TRP A 226 4.29 -1.20 23.28
C TRP A 226 4.23 -2.06 22.00
N CYS A 227 5.35 -2.41 21.39
CA CYS A 227 5.41 -3.45 20.36
C CYS A 227 6.58 -4.39 20.65
N LYS A 228 6.63 -5.52 19.94
CA LYS A 228 7.74 -6.46 20.00
C LYS A 228 8.56 -6.30 18.72
N PRO A 229 9.50 -5.33 18.65
CA PRO A 229 10.31 -5.14 17.46
C PRO A 229 11.28 -6.31 17.30
N ASP A 230 11.27 -6.89 16.10
CA ASP A 230 12.23 -7.91 15.66
C ASP A 230 13.04 -7.36 14.48
N PHE A 231 14.27 -7.86 14.30
CA PHE A 231 15.21 -7.37 13.30
C PHE A 231 15.81 -8.52 12.53
N VAL A 232 15.57 -8.54 11.24
CA VAL A 232 15.99 -9.59 10.32
C VAL A 232 16.91 -9.02 9.25
N VAL A 233 18.07 -9.63 9.06
CA VAL A 233 18.99 -9.33 7.95
C VAL A 233 19.23 -10.61 7.18
N GLU A 234 18.73 -10.63 5.95
CA GLU A 234 18.95 -11.73 5.00
C GLU A 234 19.98 -11.35 3.95
N VAL A 235 20.54 -12.35 3.27
CA VAL A 235 21.48 -12.16 2.15
C VAL A 235 20.96 -12.87 0.92
N GLY A 236 20.61 -12.11 -0.12
CA GLY A 236 20.04 -12.71 -1.32
C GLY A 236 19.43 -11.73 -2.31
N ASP A 237 18.43 -12.21 -3.05
CA ASP A 237 17.57 -11.38 -3.89
C ASP A 237 16.47 -10.74 -3.04
N PRO A 238 16.36 -9.40 -3.00
CA PRO A 238 15.40 -8.72 -2.13
C PRO A 238 13.95 -9.18 -2.30
N VAL A 239 13.50 -9.42 -3.55
CA VAL A 239 12.11 -9.85 -3.80
C VAL A 239 11.88 -11.25 -3.28
N LYS A 240 12.82 -12.17 -3.57
CA LYS A 240 12.71 -13.57 -3.18
C LYS A 240 12.74 -13.74 -1.66
N GLU A 241 13.70 -13.09 -0.98
CA GLU A 241 13.84 -13.21 0.47
C GLU A 241 12.66 -12.57 1.21
N LEU A 242 12.19 -11.39 0.75
CA LEU A 242 11.03 -10.73 1.36
C LEU A 242 9.72 -11.49 1.18
N LEU A 243 9.44 -11.99 -0.03
CA LEU A 243 8.23 -12.77 -0.27
C LEU A 243 8.30 -14.13 0.43
N GLY A 244 9.45 -14.80 0.44
CA GLY A 244 9.65 -16.05 1.18
C GLY A 244 9.45 -15.89 2.68
N PHE A 245 9.96 -14.80 3.26
CA PHE A 245 9.71 -14.44 4.66
C PHE A 245 8.23 -14.19 4.91
N ALA A 246 7.56 -13.41 4.05
CA ALA A 246 6.14 -13.11 4.20
C ALA A 246 5.25 -14.36 4.04
N GLU A 247 5.61 -15.32 3.21
CA GLU A 247 4.91 -16.61 3.08
C GLU A 247 5.05 -17.48 4.34
N THR A 248 6.22 -17.44 4.99
CA THR A 248 6.52 -18.23 6.18
C THR A 248 5.91 -17.63 7.44
N GLU A 249 6.17 -16.35 7.69
CA GLU A 249 5.75 -15.64 8.91
C GLU A 249 4.32 -15.09 8.85
N ARG A 250 3.75 -14.98 7.64
CA ARG A 250 2.36 -14.56 7.37
C ARG A 250 1.98 -13.26 8.08
N PRO A 251 2.71 -12.16 7.83
CA PRO A 251 2.33 -10.87 8.40
C PRO A 251 0.93 -10.46 7.92
N ASP A 252 0.23 -9.68 8.74
CA ASP A 252 -1.08 -9.14 8.38
C ASP A 252 -0.96 -7.91 7.47
N LEU A 253 0.19 -7.23 7.53
CA LEU A 253 0.46 -6.02 6.76
C LEU A 253 1.95 -5.92 6.41
N ILE A 254 2.26 -5.58 5.17
CA ILE A 254 3.58 -5.09 4.78
C ILE A 254 3.52 -3.57 4.63
N VAL A 255 4.48 -2.85 5.22
CA VAL A 255 4.61 -1.39 5.04
C VAL A 255 5.87 -1.10 4.24
N LEU A 256 5.75 -0.39 3.13
CA LEU A 256 6.87 -0.01 2.25
C LEU A 256 7.04 1.51 2.21
N GLY A 257 8.21 1.99 2.62
CA GLY A 257 8.62 3.38 2.38
C GLY A 257 9.05 3.58 0.92
N LEU A 258 8.51 4.59 0.26
CA LEU A 258 8.85 4.93 -1.12
C LEU A 258 9.62 6.24 -1.19
N PRO A 259 10.59 6.37 -2.13
CA PRO A 259 11.25 7.64 -2.39
C PRO A 259 10.27 8.74 -2.82
N ALA A 260 10.56 9.98 -2.43
CA ALA A 260 9.82 11.15 -2.89
C ALA A 260 10.10 11.47 -4.38
N GLY A 261 9.09 12.03 -5.05
CA GLY A 261 9.21 12.67 -6.36
C GLY A 261 9.82 11.81 -7.47
N LYS A 262 10.65 12.46 -8.28
CA LYS A 262 11.30 11.86 -9.48
C LYS A 262 12.28 10.72 -9.15
N LYS A 263 12.75 10.60 -7.92
CA LYS A 263 13.66 9.51 -7.49
C LYS A 263 13.00 8.12 -7.60
N PHE A 264 11.65 8.04 -7.50
CA PHE A 264 10.92 6.78 -7.69
C PHE A 264 10.94 6.25 -9.14
N ASN A 265 11.30 7.08 -10.11
CA ASN A 265 11.44 6.68 -11.52
C ASN A 265 12.73 5.88 -11.82
N GLY A 266 13.58 5.62 -10.82
CA GLY A 266 14.71 4.70 -10.95
C GLY A 266 14.22 3.26 -11.19
N ALA A 267 14.60 2.64 -12.31
CA ALA A 267 14.09 1.34 -12.77
C ALA A 267 14.24 0.20 -11.75
N PHE A 268 15.18 0.30 -10.80
CA PHE A 268 15.43 -0.75 -9.82
C PHE A 268 14.45 -0.72 -8.64
N HIS A 269 14.27 0.43 -7.99
CA HIS A 269 13.38 0.53 -6.83
C HIS A 269 11.91 0.30 -7.19
N SER A 270 11.47 0.82 -8.34
CA SER A 270 10.10 0.55 -8.83
C SER A 270 9.86 -0.94 -9.10
N SER A 271 10.86 -1.66 -9.64
CA SER A 271 10.68 -3.08 -9.96
C SER A 271 10.57 -3.97 -8.73
N VAL A 272 11.34 -3.71 -7.65
CA VAL A 272 11.27 -4.46 -6.38
C VAL A 272 9.93 -4.19 -5.70
N THR A 273 9.56 -2.93 -5.51
CA THR A 273 8.29 -2.53 -4.91
C THR A 273 7.08 -3.16 -5.61
N TYR A 274 7.02 -3.07 -6.94
CA TYR A 274 5.89 -3.61 -7.70
C TYR A 274 5.80 -5.13 -7.64
N LYS A 275 6.94 -5.83 -7.62
CA LYS A 275 6.97 -7.29 -7.43
C LYS A 275 6.51 -7.70 -6.04
N ILE A 276 6.89 -6.95 -5.00
CA ILE A 276 6.41 -7.19 -3.64
C ILE A 276 4.89 -6.98 -3.58
N ILE A 277 4.38 -5.86 -4.09
CA ILE A 277 2.93 -5.58 -4.12
C ILE A 277 2.15 -6.69 -4.86
N ALA A 278 2.69 -7.17 -5.98
CA ALA A 278 2.03 -8.19 -6.78
C ALA A 278 2.06 -9.59 -6.14
N GLY A 279 3.17 -9.94 -5.45
CA GLY A 279 3.41 -11.27 -4.88
C GLY A 279 3.08 -11.41 -3.39
N ALA A 280 2.79 -10.33 -2.67
CA ALA A 280 2.56 -10.37 -1.23
C ALA A 280 1.34 -11.20 -0.84
N PRO A 281 1.44 -12.05 0.21
CA PRO A 281 0.33 -12.84 0.74
C PRO A 281 -0.62 -12.04 1.62
N CYS A 282 -0.30 -10.78 1.91
CA CYS A 282 -1.08 -9.85 2.72
C CYS A 282 -1.15 -8.47 2.05
N PRO A 283 -2.02 -7.53 2.52
CA PRO A 283 -2.06 -6.17 2.03
C PRO A 283 -0.70 -5.47 2.15
N VAL A 284 -0.43 -4.57 1.20
CA VAL A 284 0.80 -3.77 1.19
C VAL A 284 0.44 -2.29 1.27
N LEU A 285 0.86 -1.62 2.34
CA LEU A 285 0.74 -0.17 2.51
C LEU A 285 2.01 0.49 1.99
N THR A 286 1.90 1.24 0.91
CA THR A 286 3.00 2.07 0.41
C THR A 286 2.84 3.49 0.93
N VAL A 287 3.92 4.06 1.46
CA VAL A 287 3.94 5.42 2.02
C VAL A 287 5.08 6.22 1.44
N ARG A 288 4.85 7.51 1.21
CA ARG A 288 5.81 8.42 0.59
C ARG A 288 5.90 9.72 1.36
N ASP A 289 7.11 10.19 1.59
CA ASP A 289 7.34 11.54 2.10
C ASP A 289 7.15 12.56 0.97
N VAL A 290 6.06 13.31 1.03
CA VAL A 290 5.75 14.38 0.06
C VAL A 290 6.20 15.75 0.53
N THR A 291 6.74 15.89 1.74
CA THR A 291 7.14 17.18 2.32
C THR A 291 8.43 17.75 1.69
N ASN A 292 9.21 16.92 1.01
CA ASN A 292 10.49 17.28 0.40
C ASN A 292 10.42 17.52 -1.12
N ASP A 293 9.23 17.65 -1.72
CA ASP A 293 9.04 17.89 -3.17
C ASP A 293 8.92 19.38 -3.54
N ASN A 294 9.43 20.32 -2.72
CA ASN A 294 9.53 21.75 -3.03
C ASN A 294 10.90 22.14 -3.58
#